data_669eef86387fbdbebf7f4da2c0c34e31
#
_entry.id   669eef86387fbdbebf7f4da2c0c34e31
#
_cell.length_a   1.000
_cell.length_b   1.000
_cell.length_c   1.000
_cell.angle_alpha   90.00
_cell.angle_beta   90.00
_cell.angle_gamma   90.00
#
_symmetry.space_group_name_H-M   'P 1'
#
loop_
_entity.id
_entity.type
_entity.pdbx_description
1 polymer ?
#
loop_
_entity_poly.entity_id
_entity_poly.type
_entity_poly.pdbx_seq_one_letter_code
_entity_poly.pdbx_strand_id
1 'polypeptide(L)'
;MELYLLKKISKWVSHTNDVGRDHRRHVHLSCIIHYRQVKLNLHLLRAVSDFWDHVCHVFHFNRCKLCPMMEEFGAIMRISNFDQILLPPKHADPILLLDEVLSIPYRFGSLWSMNDGFDSHTLVDHFSKAVDEECYPEALAIAALDGFFLTGDFFKTNVVVLDAIGQMDRENLVPMILGETLNGLDEVKESMCPYFKGSHLLLQV
;
A
#
# COMPACT_ATOMS: atom_id res chain seq x y z
N MET A 1 -0.34 12.60 -13.82
CA MET A 1 0.18 11.24 -14.09
C MET A 1 -0.31 10.25 -13.02
N GLU A 2 -0.23 10.59 -11.74
CA GLU A 2 -0.73 9.81 -10.58
C GLU A 2 -2.18 9.31 -10.73
N LEU A 3 -3.10 10.21 -11.07
CA LEU A 3 -4.51 9.86 -11.29
C LEU A 3 -4.74 8.85 -12.42
N TYR A 4 -3.81 8.73 -13.36
CA TYR A 4 -3.91 7.77 -14.45
C TYR A 4 -3.61 6.35 -13.96
N LEU A 5 -2.54 6.15 -13.20
CA LEU A 5 -2.18 4.84 -12.64
C LEU A 5 -3.27 4.33 -11.68
N LEU A 6 -3.72 5.18 -10.75
CA LEU A 6 -4.81 4.85 -9.84
C LEU A 6 -6.11 4.47 -10.57
N LYS A 7 -6.46 5.17 -11.65
CA LYS A 7 -7.60 4.80 -12.50
C LYS A 7 -7.42 3.44 -13.15
N LYS A 8 -6.19 3.13 -13.60
CA LYS A 8 -5.86 1.86 -14.22
C LYS A 8 -5.94 0.71 -13.23
N ILE A 9 -5.37 0.88 -12.02
CA ILE A 9 -5.47 -0.07 -10.92
C ILE A 9 -6.94 -0.25 -10.52
N SER A 10 -7.69 0.83 -10.35
CA SER A 10 -9.12 0.79 -10.01
C SER A 10 -9.94 0.02 -11.06
N LYS A 11 -9.65 0.23 -12.34
CA LYS A 11 -10.27 -0.51 -13.42
C LYS A 11 -9.89 -1.99 -13.37
N TRP A 12 -8.61 -2.29 -13.19
CA TRP A 12 -8.10 -3.66 -13.06
C TRP A 12 -8.78 -4.40 -11.90
N VAL A 13 -8.78 -3.80 -10.69
CA VAL A 13 -9.46 -4.35 -9.51
C VAL A 13 -10.95 -4.61 -9.76
N SER A 14 -11.63 -3.77 -10.55
CA SER A 14 -13.06 -3.93 -10.84
C SER A 14 -13.39 -5.05 -11.83
N HIS A 15 -12.46 -5.39 -12.72
CA HIS A 15 -12.63 -6.42 -13.75
C HIS A 15 -11.93 -7.74 -13.40
N THR A 16 -11.46 -7.86 -12.18
CA THR A 16 -10.77 -9.06 -11.70
C THR A 16 -11.65 -10.30 -11.79
N ASN A 17 -11.07 -11.40 -12.23
CA ASN A 17 -11.69 -12.73 -12.26
C ASN A 17 -11.96 -13.30 -10.85
N ASP A 18 -12.59 -14.48 -10.78
CA ASP A 18 -12.94 -15.11 -9.49
C ASP A 18 -11.69 -15.45 -8.66
N VAL A 19 -10.61 -15.91 -9.30
CA VAL A 19 -9.32 -16.23 -8.63
C VAL A 19 -8.75 -15.01 -7.92
N GLY A 20 -8.64 -13.88 -8.61
CA GLY A 20 -8.16 -12.64 -7.98
C GLY A 20 -9.11 -12.09 -6.90
N ARG A 21 -10.43 -12.37 -7.00
CA ARG A 21 -11.39 -12.02 -5.94
C ARG A 21 -11.21 -12.86 -4.68
N ASP A 22 -10.99 -14.14 -4.84
CA ASP A 22 -10.78 -15.07 -3.73
C ASP A 22 -9.42 -14.80 -3.06
N HIS A 23 -8.38 -14.55 -3.83
CA HIS A 23 -7.09 -14.14 -3.27
C HIS A 23 -7.19 -12.85 -2.45
N ARG A 24 -7.88 -11.81 -2.95
CA ARG A 24 -8.10 -10.57 -2.16
C ARG A 24 -8.84 -10.80 -0.84
N ARG A 25 -9.76 -11.77 -0.78
CA ARG A 25 -10.41 -12.15 0.48
C ARG A 25 -9.43 -12.83 1.41
N HIS A 26 -8.61 -13.70 0.87
CA HIS A 26 -7.60 -14.43 1.62
C HIS A 26 -6.56 -13.48 2.25
N VAL A 27 -6.05 -12.52 1.47
CA VAL A 27 -5.09 -11.52 1.92
C VAL A 27 -5.72 -10.28 2.57
N HIS A 28 -6.99 -10.36 2.95
CA HIS A 28 -7.72 -9.27 3.62
C HIS A 28 -7.79 -7.93 2.88
N LEU A 29 -7.58 -7.92 1.56
CA LEU A 29 -7.67 -6.73 0.71
C LEU A 29 -9.05 -6.53 0.05
N SER A 30 -10.07 -7.28 0.47
CA SER A 30 -11.43 -7.18 -0.08
C SER A 30 -12.07 -5.79 0.11
N CYS A 31 -11.65 -5.06 1.14
CA CYS A 31 -12.11 -3.69 1.41
C CYS A 31 -11.74 -2.69 0.32
N ILE A 32 -10.67 -2.93 -0.47
CA ILE A 32 -10.21 -2.05 -1.55
C ILE A 32 -11.32 -1.70 -2.53
N ILE A 33 -12.22 -2.65 -2.83
CA ILE A 33 -13.35 -2.43 -3.74
C ILE A 33 -14.22 -1.26 -3.28
N HIS A 34 -14.37 -1.07 -1.98
CA HIS A 34 -15.12 0.03 -1.38
C HIS A 34 -14.33 1.33 -1.41
N TYR A 35 -13.04 1.28 -1.10
CA TYR A 35 -12.19 2.47 -1.02
C TYR A 35 -11.82 3.08 -2.37
N ARG A 36 -11.83 2.33 -3.47
CA ARG A 36 -11.60 2.87 -4.83
C ARG A 36 -12.56 4.00 -5.23
N GLN A 37 -13.71 4.12 -4.57
CA GLN A 37 -14.71 5.16 -4.82
C GLN A 37 -14.51 6.39 -3.94
N VAL A 38 -13.69 6.29 -2.90
CA VAL A 38 -13.41 7.40 -1.99
C VAL A 38 -12.53 8.40 -2.71
N LYS A 39 -13.02 9.62 -2.83
CA LYS A 39 -12.23 10.72 -3.41
C LYS A 39 -11.23 11.21 -2.37
N LEU A 40 -9.96 11.17 -2.72
CA LEU A 40 -8.91 11.76 -1.92
C LEU A 40 -9.12 13.27 -1.79
N ASN A 41 -9.25 13.74 -0.56
CA ASN A 41 -9.32 15.16 -0.26
C ASN A 41 -7.96 15.66 0.24
N LEU A 42 -7.06 15.95 -0.70
CA LEU A 42 -5.69 16.39 -0.39
C LEU A 42 -5.67 17.72 0.42
N HIS A 43 -6.68 18.58 0.27
CA HIS A 43 -6.78 19.80 1.07
C HIS A 43 -7.09 19.48 2.54
N LEU A 44 -7.97 18.50 2.78
CA LEU A 44 -8.26 18.04 4.14
C LEU A 44 -7.02 17.43 4.77
N LEU A 45 -6.33 16.52 4.08
CA LEU A 45 -5.13 15.86 4.59
C LEU A 45 -4.03 16.88 4.92
N ARG A 46 -3.82 17.89 4.07
CA ARG A 46 -2.86 18.93 4.33
C ARG A 46 -3.26 19.78 5.54
N ALA A 47 -4.55 20.13 5.67
CA ALA A 47 -5.04 20.87 6.83
C ALA A 47 -4.91 20.06 8.13
N VAL A 48 -5.16 18.75 8.07
CA VAL A 48 -5.03 17.86 9.23
C VAL A 48 -3.57 17.69 9.63
N SER A 49 -2.63 17.63 8.68
CA SER A 49 -1.19 17.51 8.98
C SER A 49 -0.64 18.70 9.79
N ASP A 50 -1.25 19.89 9.71
CA ASP A 50 -0.87 21.04 10.53
C ASP A 50 -1.07 20.79 12.03
N PHE A 51 -2.01 19.91 12.39
CA PHE A 51 -2.31 19.52 13.78
C PHE A 51 -1.52 18.31 14.26
N TRP A 52 -0.68 17.72 13.41
CA TRP A 52 0.13 16.55 13.75
C TRP A 52 1.29 16.92 14.67
N ASP A 53 1.43 16.17 15.75
CA ASP A 53 2.57 16.22 16.67
C ASP A 53 3.44 14.98 16.40
N HIS A 54 4.57 15.18 15.72
CA HIS A 54 5.49 14.12 15.33
C HIS A 54 6.26 13.48 16.51
N VAL A 55 6.30 14.15 17.66
CA VAL A 55 6.98 13.61 18.85
C VAL A 55 6.08 12.63 19.60
N CYS A 56 4.79 12.95 19.69
CA CYS A 56 3.81 12.13 20.40
C CYS A 56 3.00 11.21 19.47
N HIS A 57 3.11 11.37 18.17
CA HIS A 57 2.31 10.70 17.12
C HIS A 57 0.81 10.82 17.35
N VAL A 58 0.35 12.05 17.61
CA VAL A 58 -1.05 12.38 17.84
C VAL A 58 -1.45 13.66 17.11
N PHE A 59 -2.72 13.76 16.75
CA PHE A 59 -3.30 15.01 16.29
C PHE A 59 -3.80 15.84 17.47
N HIS A 60 -3.42 17.10 17.54
CA HIS A 60 -3.88 18.06 18.56
C HIS A 60 -4.96 18.98 17.98
N PHE A 61 -6.22 18.69 18.29
CA PHE A 61 -7.33 19.54 17.92
C PHE A 61 -7.85 20.29 19.15
N ASN A 62 -7.34 21.49 19.39
CA ASN A 62 -7.71 22.31 20.50
C ASN A 62 -7.50 21.61 21.87
N ARG A 63 -8.56 21.04 22.48
CA ARG A 63 -8.48 20.29 23.74
C ARG A 63 -8.51 18.77 23.57
N CYS A 64 -8.61 18.29 22.35
CA CYS A 64 -8.68 16.87 22.04
C CYS A 64 -7.35 16.39 21.44
N LYS A 65 -6.95 15.17 21.81
CA LYS A 65 -5.87 14.44 21.17
C LYS A 65 -6.45 13.21 20.50
N LEU A 66 -6.13 13.00 19.22
CA LEU A 66 -6.53 11.82 18.45
C LEU A 66 -5.26 11.09 18.03
N CYS A 67 -5.19 9.80 18.30
CA CYS A 67 -4.11 8.94 17.87
C CYS A 67 -4.67 7.93 16.88
N PRO A 68 -4.09 7.79 15.69
CA PRO A 68 -4.42 6.67 14.80
C PRO A 68 -4.06 5.35 15.48
N MET A 69 -5.01 4.40 15.52
CA MET A 69 -4.84 3.14 16.23
C MET A 69 -4.88 1.95 15.27
N MET A 70 -4.12 0.91 15.58
CA MET A 70 -4.11 -0.33 14.79
C MET A 70 -5.49 -0.97 14.70
N GLU A 71 -6.27 -0.90 15.77
CA GLU A 71 -7.63 -1.45 15.85
C GLU A 71 -8.58 -0.74 14.89
N GLU A 72 -8.45 0.58 14.74
CA GLU A 72 -9.25 1.37 13.79
C GLU A 72 -8.87 1.01 12.34
N PHE A 73 -7.59 1.01 12.02
CA PHE A 73 -7.09 0.59 10.72
C PHE A 73 -7.48 -0.86 10.42
N GLY A 74 -7.34 -1.77 11.39
CA GLY A 74 -7.75 -3.16 11.26
C GLY A 74 -9.26 -3.29 11.03
N ALA A 75 -10.09 -2.55 11.74
CA ALA A 75 -11.54 -2.58 11.57
C ALA A 75 -11.94 -2.12 10.15
N ILE A 76 -11.30 -1.06 9.63
CA ILE A 76 -11.52 -0.57 8.28
C ILE A 76 -11.09 -1.62 7.25
N MET A 77 -9.94 -2.26 7.44
CA MET A 77 -9.40 -3.30 6.56
C MET A 77 -10.05 -4.68 6.79
N ARG A 78 -10.87 -4.83 7.85
CA ARG A 78 -11.45 -6.09 8.29
C ARG A 78 -10.42 -7.14 8.71
N ILE A 79 -9.35 -6.69 9.34
CA ILE A 79 -8.29 -7.52 9.91
C ILE A 79 -8.38 -7.39 11.43
N SER A 80 -8.49 -8.52 12.13
CA SER A 80 -8.65 -8.55 13.60
C SER A 80 -7.54 -9.30 14.33
N ASN A 81 -6.65 -9.99 13.59
CA ASN A 81 -5.55 -10.72 14.20
C ASN A 81 -4.32 -9.81 14.32
N PHE A 82 -4.00 -9.38 15.53
CA PHE A 82 -2.84 -8.54 15.84
C PHE A 82 -1.70 -9.31 16.53
N ASP A 83 -1.80 -10.64 16.64
CA ASP A 83 -0.81 -11.47 17.32
C ASP A 83 0.43 -11.72 16.44
N GLN A 84 0.28 -11.60 15.13
CA GLN A 84 1.34 -11.80 14.13
C GLN A 84 1.58 -10.50 13.38
N ILE A 85 2.65 -9.81 13.73
CA ILE A 85 3.02 -8.51 13.14
C ILE A 85 4.03 -8.72 12.04
N LEU A 86 3.74 -8.19 10.85
CA LEU A 86 4.69 -8.13 9.75
C LEU A 86 5.85 -7.20 10.13
N LEU A 87 7.06 -7.75 10.10
CA LEU A 87 8.28 -6.98 10.26
C LEU A 87 8.90 -6.72 8.88
N PRO A 88 9.22 -5.46 8.54
CA PRO A 88 9.83 -5.15 7.26
C PRO A 88 11.19 -5.88 7.14
N PRO A 89 11.56 -6.34 5.93
CA PRO A 89 12.82 -7.03 5.69
C PRO A 89 14.00 -6.09 5.97
N LYS A 90 15.05 -6.61 6.58
CA LYS A 90 16.25 -5.81 6.88
C LYS A 90 17.03 -5.43 5.62
N HIS A 91 17.12 -6.36 4.68
CA HIS A 91 17.77 -6.17 3.37
C HIS A 91 17.12 -7.14 2.38
N ALA A 92 16.43 -6.63 1.41
CA ALA A 92 15.83 -7.43 0.36
C ALA A 92 16.32 -6.95 -1.02
N ASP A 93 16.74 -7.89 -1.85
CA ASP A 93 17.05 -7.62 -3.25
C ASP A 93 15.74 -7.57 -4.05
N PRO A 94 15.37 -6.43 -4.64
CA PRO A 94 14.14 -6.31 -5.40
C PRO A 94 14.00 -7.36 -6.52
N ILE A 95 15.13 -7.74 -7.15
CA ILE A 95 15.11 -8.68 -8.27
C ILE A 95 14.79 -10.10 -7.78
N LEU A 96 15.35 -10.49 -6.65
CA LEU A 96 15.08 -11.81 -6.05
C LEU A 96 13.63 -11.90 -5.59
N LEU A 97 13.09 -10.87 -4.96
CA LEU A 97 11.69 -10.84 -4.55
C LEU A 97 10.72 -10.80 -5.73
N LEU A 98 11.05 -10.13 -6.82
CA LEU A 98 10.24 -10.17 -8.06
C LEU A 98 10.17 -11.60 -8.62
N ASP A 99 11.26 -12.37 -8.57
CA ASP A 99 11.28 -13.77 -9.00
C ASP A 99 10.48 -14.66 -8.03
N GLU A 100 10.68 -14.48 -6.73
CA GLU A 100 10.04 -15.30 -5.69
C GLU A 100 8.52 -15.07 -5.63
N VAL A 101 8.07 -13.81 -5.64
CA VAL A 101 6.64 -13.45 -5.42
C VAL A 101 5.86 -13.42 -6.74
N LEU A 102 6.47 -12.96 -7.83
CA LEU A 102 5.80 -12.75 -9.12
C LEU A 102 6.31 -13.66 -10.22
N SER A 103 7.22 -14.59 -9.93
CA SER A 103 7.87 -15.47 -10.93
C SER A 103 8.46 -14.70 -12.11
N ILE A 104 8.91 -13.45 -11.87
CA ILE A 104 9.55 -12.62 -12.89
C ILE A 104 11.02 -13.00 -12.99
N PRO A 105 11.46 -13.63 -14.11
CA PRO A 105 12.84 -14.08 -14.26
C PRO A 105 13.84 -12.93 -14.08
N TYR A 106 15.01 -13.22 -13.52
CA TYR A 106 16.08 -12.25 -13.22
C TYR A 106 16.35 -11.24 -14.35
N ARG A 107 16.38 -11.70 -15.61
CA ARG A 107 16.62 -10.84 -16.79
C ARG A 107 15.55 -9.76 -16.98
N PHE A 108 14.31 -10.02 -16.60
CA PHE A 108 13.22 -9.04 -16.65
C PHE A 108 13.16 -8.25 -15.35
N GLY A 109 13.34 -8.90 -14.19
CA GLY A 109 13.41 -8.24 -12.89
C GLY A 109 14.45 -7.13 -12.87
N SER A 110 15.63 -7.34 -13.50
CA SER A 110 16.66 -6.31 -13.61
C SER A 110 16.26 -5.08 -14.45
N LEU A 111 15.30 -5.22 -15.37
CA LEU A 111 14.75 -4.09 -16.13
C LEU A 111 13.66 -3.35 -15.37
N TRP A 112 12.95 -4.03 -14.50
CA TRP A 112 11.89 -3.44 -13.67
C TRP A 112 12.43 -2.82 -12.38
N SER A 113 13.56 -3.33 -11.90
CA SER A 113 14.17 -2.91 -10.63
C SER A 113 14.62 -1.45 -10.66
N MET A 114 14.33 -0.74 -9.58
CA MET A 114 14.71 0.65 -9.31
C MET A 114 15.25 0.73 -7.88
N ASN A 115 16.55 0.92 -7.68
CA ASN A 115 17.17 1.05 -6.35
C ASN A 115 16.61 0.06 -5.30
N ASP A 116 15.66 0.54 -4.47
CA ASP A 116 15.00 -0.16 -3.37
C ASP A 116 13.56 -0.59 -3.70
N GLY A 117 13.23 -0.74 -4.99
CA GLY A 117 11.90 -1.12 -5.45
C GLY A 117 11.86 -1.47 -6.93
N PHE A 118 10.70 -1.29 -7.54
CA PHE A 118 10.48 -1.57 -8.95
C PHE A 118 9.40 -0.66 -9.56
N ASP A 119 9.36 -0.61 -10.91
CA ASP A 119 8.44 0.25 -11.66
C ASP A 119 6.99 -0.24 -11.56
N SER A 120 6.15 0.50 -10.83
CA SER A 120 4.72 0.23 -10.65
C SER A 120 3.94 0.24 -11.97
N HIS A 121 4.32 1.08 -12.93
CA HIS A 121 3.66 1.13 -14.24
C HIS A 121 3.89 -0.15 -15.04
N THR A 122 5.12 -0.64 -15.05
CA THR A 122 5.48 -1.88 -15.72
C THR A 122 4.73 -3.06 -15.12
N LEU A 123 4.62 -3.16 -13.80
CA LEU A 123 3.83 -4.19 -13.13
C LEU A 123 2.36 -4.14 -13.59
N VAL A 124 1.72 -2.97 -13.50
CA VAL A 124 0.30 -2.82 -13.86
C VAL A 124 0.08 -3.07 -15.36
N ASP A 125 1.00 -2.63 -16.22
CA ASP A 125 0.89 -2.82 -17.67
C ASP A 125 1.04 -4.27 -18.10
N HIS A 126 1.87 -5.03 -17.40
CA HIS A 126 2.07 -6.45 -17.64
C HIS A 126 0.87 -7.26 -17.14
N PHE A 127 0.61 -7.25 -15.84
CA PHE A 127 -0.37 -8.14 -15.22
C PHE A 127 -1.83 -7.76 -15.48
N SER A 128 -2.15 -6.50 -15.77
CA SER A 128 -3.53 -6.14 -16.12
C SER A 128 -4.05 -6.82 -17.40
N LYS A 129 -3.16 -7.44 -18.20
CA LYS A 129 -3.46 -8.18 -19.43
C LYS A 129 -3.19 -9.68 -19.31
N ALA A 130 -2.48 -10.10 -18.28
CA ALA A 130 -1.96 -11.46 -18.09
C ALA A 130 -2.80 -12.23 -17.05
N VAL A 131 -4.11 -12.29 -17.27
CA VAL A 131 -5.10 -12.86 -16.32
C VAL A 131 -4.87 -14.35 -16.05
N ASP A 132 -4.23 -15.04 -16.97
CA ASP A 132 -3.97 -16.49 -16.90
C ASP A 132 -2.61 -16.83 -16.27
N GLU A 133 -1.82 -15.83 -15.88
CA GLU A 133 -0.57 -16.05 -15.16
C GLU A 133 -0.84 -16.47 -13.71
N GLU A 134 -0.05 -17.41 -13.21
CA GLU A 134 -0.19 -17.96 -11.85
C GLU A 134 -0.07 -16.87 -10.78
N CYS A 135 0.85 -15.91 -10.96
CA CYS A 135 1.10 -14.82 -10.02
C CYS A 135 0.19 -13.59 -10.22
N TYR A 136 -0.85 -13.71 -11.04
CA TYR A 136 -1.82 -12.63 -11.24
C TYR A 136 -2.48 -12.13 -9.95
N PRO A 137 -2.88 -13.02 -9.00
CA PRO A 137 -3.49 -12.58 -7.76
C PRO A 137 -2.54 -11.76 -6.88
N GLU A 138 -1.26 -12.17 -6.79
CA GLU A 138 -0.21 -11.48 -6.03
C GLU A 138 0.09 -10.11 -6.66
N ALA A 139 0.24 -10.05 -7.97
CA ALA A 139 0.45 -8.80 -8.69
C ALA A 139 -0.71 -7.81 -8.47
N LEU A 140 -1.95 -8.31 -8.47
CA LEU A 140 -3.13 -7.50 -8.17
C LEU A 140 -3.11 -6.99 -6.72
N ALA A 141 -2.71 -7.84 -5.77
CA ALA A 141 -2.59 -7.47 -4.36
C ALA A 141 -1.51 -6.40 -4.14
N ILE A 142 -0.35 -6.55 -4.80
CA ILE A 142 0.72 -5.56 -4.78
C ILE A 142 0.24 -4.21 -5.32
N ALA A 143 -0.35 -4.20 -6.52
CA ALA A 143 -0.85 -2.96 -7.12
C ALA A 143 -1.94 -2.29 -6.26
N ALA A 144 -2.76 -3.09 -5.60
CA ALA A 144 -3.81 -2.60 -4.73
C ALA A 144 -3.26 -2.04 -3.41
N LEU A 145 -2.29 -2.71 -2.81
CA LEU A 145 -1.63 -2.25 -1.59
C LEU A 145 -0.86 -0.95 -1.84
N ASP A 146 -0.04 -0.91 -2.89
CA ASP A 146 0.73 0.25 -3.30
C ASP A 146 -0.15 1.44 -3.70
N GLY A 147 -1.20 1.19 -4.50
CA GLY A 147 -2.06 2.25 -5.02
C GLY A 147 -3.06 2.84 -4.04
N PHE A 148 -3.48 2.10 -3.00
CA PHE A 148 -4.57 2.53 -2.12
C PHE A 148 -4.17 2.66 -0.64
N PHE A 149 -3.19 1.89 -0.18
CA PHE A 149 -2.83 1.85 1.25
C PHE A 149 -1.44 2.38 1.57
N LEU A 150 -0.48 2.20 0.67
CA LEU A 150 0.90 2.64 0.85
C LEU A 150 1.31 3.66 -0.21
N THR A 151 0.41 4.58 -0.52
CA THR A 151 0.64 5.59 -1.54
C THR A 151 1.89 6.40 -1.22
N GLY A 152 2.86 6.33 -2.09
CA GLY A 152 4.13 7.03 -1.94
C GLY A 152 4.56 7.64 -3.27
N ASP A 153 5.65 7.16 -3.82
CA ASP A 153 6.08 7.48 -5.17
C ASP A 153 5.30 6.61 -6.16
N PHE A 154 4.34 7.18 -6.86
CA PHE A 154 3.48 6.47 -7.84
C PHE A 154 4.25 5.86 -9.03
N PHE A 155 5.54 6.10 -9.12
CA PHE A 155 6.39 5.50 -10.14
C PHE A 155 7.09 4.24 -9.65
N LYS A 156 7.25 4.12 -8.34
CA LYS A 156 8.04 3.06 -7.73
C LYS A 156 7.30 2.39 -6.59
N THR A 157 7.05 1.10 -6.73
CA THR A 157 6.63 0.26 -5.60
C THR A 157 7.86 -0.14 -4.79
N ASN A 158 7.83 0.10 -3.50
CA ASN A 158 8.92 -0.27 -2.60
C ASN A 158 9.01 -1.80 -2.45
N VAL A 159 10.23 -2.31 -2.29
CA VAL A 159 10.50 -3.74 -2.04
C VAL A 159 9.76 -4.30 -0.82
N VAL A 160 9.49 -3.47 0.18
CA VAL A 160 8.71 -3.84 1.37
C VAL A 160 7.30 -4.29 1.01
N VAL A 161 6.70 -3.74 -0.05
CA VAL A 161 5.37 -4.16 -0.53
C VAL A 161 5.41 -5.57 -1.11
N LEU A 162 6.48 -5.94 -1.83
CA LEU A 162 6.67 -7.30 -2.35
C LEU A 162 6.80 -8.31 -1.21
N ASP A 163 7.67 -8.01 -0.26
CA ASP A 163 7.89 -8.86 0.91
C ASP A 163 6.61 -9.02 1.73
N ALA A 164 5.89 -7.93 1.94
CA ALA A 164 4.61 -7.93 2.63
C ALA A 164 3.59 -8.86 1.96
N ILE A 165 3.49 -8.85 0.63
CA ILE A 165 2.59 -9.73 -0.11
C ILE A 165 3.03 -11.19 0.02
N GLY A 166 4.31 -11.48 -0.06
CA GLY A 166 4.83 -12.85 0.14
C GLY A 166 4.54 -13.43 1.53
N GLN A 167 4.29 -12.58 2.52
CA GLN A 167 4.04 -12.97 3.91
C GLN A 167 2.58 -12.77 4.37
N MET A 168 1.71 -12.21 3.54
CA MET A 168 0.33 -11.82 3.90
C MET A 168 -0.53 -12.95 4.44
N ASP A 169 -0.27 -14.18 4.05
CA ASP A 169 -1.00 -15.35 4.51
C ASP A 169 -0.74 -15.68 5.99
N ARG A 170 0.34 -15.14 6.55
CA ARG A 170 0.84 -15.46 7.88
C ARG A 170 0.83 -14.29 8.84
N GLU A 171 0.94 -13.08 8.33
CA GLU A 171 1.23 -11.89 9.12
C GLU A 171 0.23 -10.74 8.86
N ASN A 172 0.05 -9.90 9.87
CA ASN A 172 -0.87 -8.78 9.82
C ASN A 172 -0.18 -7.53 9.24
N LEU A 173 -0.71 -6.99 8.15
CA LEU A 173 -0.20 -5.79 7.47
C LEU A 173 -0.56 -4.46 8.16
N VAL A 174 -1.53 -4.46 9.04
CA VAL A 174 -2.05 -3.20 9.64
C VAL A 174 -0.95 -2.39 10.34
N PRO A 175 -0.04 -3.01 11.13
CA PRO A 175 1.04 -2.26 11.77
C PRO A 175 1.98 -1.60 10.77
N MET A 176 2.29 -2.27 9.65
CA MET A 176 3.13 -1.72 8.60
C MET A 176 2.46 -0.52 7.92
N ILE A 177 1.18 -0.66 7.54
CA ILE A 177 0.43 0.43 6.90
C ILE A 177 0.28 1.62 7.85
N LEU A 178 0.02 1.38 9.12
CA LEU A 178 -0.03 2.44 10.13
C LEU A 178 1.34 3.10 10.28
N GLY A 179 2.42 2.33 10.43
CA GLY A 179 3.78 2.85 10.55
C GLY A 179 4.17 3.75 9.39
N GLU A 180 3.95 3.31 8.14
CA GLU A 180 4.20 4.11 6.94
C GLU A 180 3.32 5.38 6.89
N THR A 181 2.10 5.29 7.41
CA THR A 181 1.20 6.46 7.49
C THR A 181 1.70 7.50 8.49
N LEU A 182 2.18 7.05 9.66
CA LEU A 182 2.79 7.92 10.66
C LEU A 182 4.09 8.56 10.16
N ASN A 183 4.97 7.77 9.55
CA ASN A 183 6.21 8.26 8.92
C ASN A 183 5.91 9.34 7.86
N GLY A 184 4.88 9.11 7.04
CA GLY A 184 4.46 10.08 6.04
C GLY A 184 3.95 11.40 6.63
N LEU A 185 3.26 11.35 7.77
CA LEU A 185 2.85 12.55 8.51
C LEU A 185 4.05 13.31 9.07
N ASP A 186 5.04 12.59 9.61
CA ASP A 186 6.28 13.18 10.11
C ASP A 186 7.06 13.88 8.99
N GLU A 187 7.25 13.20 7.83
CA GLU A 187 7.94 13.78 6.67
C GLU A 187 7.27 15.06 6.16
N VAL A 188 5.94 15.11 6.13
CA VAL A 188 5.19 16.32 5.74
C VAL A 188 5.36 17.42 6.77
N LYS A 189 5.30 17.09 8.07
CA LYS A 189 5.45 18.06 9.16
C LYS A 189 6.84 18.70 9.19
N GLU A 190 7.86 17.89 8.97
CA GLU A 190 9.26 18.33 8.91
C GLU A 190 9.63 19.00 7.58
N SER A 191 8.68 19.14 6.67
CA SER A 191 8.88 19.70 5.33
C SER A 191 9.91 18.96 4.49
N MET A 192 10.17 17.69 4.80
CA MET A 192 11.09 16.84 4.03
C MET A 192 10.45 16.35 2.74
N CYS A 193 9.12 16.26 2.70
CA CYS A 193 8.39 15.83 1.52
C CYS A 193 7.19 16.76 1.25
N PRO A 194 7.00 17.23 0.01
CA PRO A 194 5.88 18.11 -0.34
C PRO A 194 4.54 17.38 -0.48
N TYR A 195 4.56 16.05 -0.47
CA TYR A 195 3.38 15.20 -0.58
C TYR A 195 3.39 14.12 0.51
N PHE A 196 2.21 13.80 0.98
CA PHE A 196 2.01 12.80 2.01
C PHE A 196 2.23 11.39 1.43
N LYS A 197 3.00 10.57 2.14
CA LYS A 197 3.16 9.13 1.93
C LYS A 197 2.32 8.36 2.95
N GLY A 198 1.96 7.12 2.63
CA GLY A 198 1.14 6.28 3.51
C GLY A 198 -0.33 6.26 3.12
N SER A 199 -1.20 5.82 4.02
CA SER A 199 -2.60 5.60 3.69
C SER A 199 -3.46 6.86 3.81
N HIS A 200 -3.58 7.60 2.72
CA HIS A 200 -4.51 8.74 2.62
C HIS A 200 -5.96 8.35 2.92
N LEU A 201 -6.34 7.13 2.55
CA LEU A 201 -7.71 6.65 2.70
C LEU A 201 -8.06 6.41 4.16
N LEU A 202 -7.16 5.76 4.89
CA LEU A 202 -7.39 5.42 6.30
C LEU A 202 -7.42 6.66 7.19
N LEU A 203 -6.75 7.75 6.81
CA LEU A 203 -6.80 9.02 7.54
C LEU A 203 -8.06 9.85 7.26
N GLN A 204 -8.88 9.47 6.27
CA GLN A 204 -10.10 10.21 5.92
C GLN A 204 -11.38 9.55 6.46
N VAL A 205 -11.28 8.36 7.01
CA VAL A 205 -12.41 7.58 7.54
C VAL A 205 -12.51 7.76 9.04
#